data_fb74f14e4bebee638849fd15f68092f7
#
_entry.id   fb74f14e4bebee638849fd15f68092f7
#
_cell.length_a   1.000
_cell.length_b   1.000
_cell.length_c   1.000
_cell.angle_alpha   90.00
_cell.angle_beta   90.00
_cell.angle_gamma   90.00
#
_symmetry.space_group_name_H-M   'P 1'
#
loop_
_entity.id
_entity.type
_entity.pdbx_description
1 polymer ?
#
loop_
_entity_poly.entity_id
_entity_poly.type
_entity_poly.pdbx_seq_one_letter_code
_entity_poly.pdbx_strand_id
1 'polypeptide(L)'
;MRKSVFGRYEPLIRDKISIVLSSRRGVDAVLFFDLAELSGYKREEIAPLFDTSLKTMLRYKETKRKLSPTTGELALKMLALFQHGEAIFGSIAEFRSWLDAPAYGLANQRPFDLMQTSGGIDLIDDELTRIEFGALA
;
A
#
# COMPACT_ATOMS: atom_id res chain seq x y z
N MET A 1 19.08 -0.04 16.41
CA MET A 1 17.61 -0.10 16.25
C MET A 1 17.24 -0.11 14.77
N ARG A 2 16.38 -1.03 14.38
CA ARG A 2 16.01 -1.14 12.97
C ARG A 2 15.00 -0.05 12.60
N LYS A 3 15.30 0.71 11.55
CA LYS A 3 14.40 1.73 11.05
C LYS A 3 13.14 1.09 10.47
N SER A 4 11.97 1.62 10.79
CA SER A 4 10.71 1.10 10.27
C SER A 4 10.62 1.28 8.75
N VAL A 5 9.80 0.45 8.10
CA VAL A 5 9.54 0.58 6.67
C VAL A 5 9.02 1.98 6.36
N PHE A 6 8.04 2.46 7.14
CA PHE A 6 7.49 3.81 6.93
C PHE A 6 8.58 4.88 7.05
N GLY A 7 9.47 4.76 8.02
CA GLY A 7 10.55 5.74 8.20
C GLY A 7 11.49 5.80 7.00
N ARG A 8 11.78 4.65 6.37
CA ARG A 8 12.66 4.61 5.20
C ARG A 8 12.05 5.29 3.98
N TYR A 9 10.73 5.21 3.84
CA TYR A 9 10.03 5.75 2.67
C TYR A 9 9.31 7.08 2.95
N GLU A 10 9.42 7.61 4.18
CA GLU A 10 8.70 8.81 4.59
C GLU A 10 8.82 9.97 3.59
N PRO A 11 10.02 10.32 3.09
CA PRO A 11 10.14 11.43 2.14
C PRO A 11 9.38 11.19 0.84
N LEU A 12 9.14 9.93 0.47
CA LEU A 12 8.47 9.56 -0.78
C LEU A 12 6.94 9.56 -0.64
N ILE A 13 6.43 9.38 0.59
CA ILE A 13 4.99 9.25 0.84
C ILE A 13 4.42 10.38 1.69
N ARG A 14 5.21 11.43 1.92
CA ARG A 14 4.84 12.55 2.80
C ARG A 14 3.53 13.22 2.39
N ASP A 15 3.32 13.37 1.09
CA ASP A 15 2.12 13.97 0.52
C ASP A 15 1.94 13.47 -0.91
N LYS A 16 0.82 13.87 -1.52
CA LYS A 16 0.46 13.39 -2.85
C LYS A 16 1.48 13.79 -3.91
N ILE A 17 2.00 15.01 -3.85
CA ILE A 17 2.99 15.46 -4.84
C ILE A 17 4.29 14.68 -4.69
N SER A 18 4.72 14.38 -3.48
CA SER A 18 5.92 13.57 -3.24
C SER A 18 5.77 12.18 -3.86
N ILE A 19 4.60 11.57 -3.73
CA ILE A 19 4.31 10.26 -4.33
C ILE A 19 4.44 10.33 -5.85
N VAL A 20 3.80 11.32 -6.48
CA VAL A 20 3.83 11.47 -7.95
C VAL A 20 5.25 11.70 -8.44
N LEU A 21 5.98 12.62 -7.83
CA LEU A 21 7.34 12.95 -8.27
C LEU A 21 8.30 11.78 -8.06
N SER A 22 8.15 11.06 -6.93
CA SER A 22 9.00 9.89 -6.66
C SER A 22 8.73 8.76 -7.66
N SER A 23 7.46 8.53 -7.99
CA SER A 23 7.11 7.49 -8.95
C SER A 23 7.65 7.81 -10.34
N ARG A 24 7.66 9.08 -10.74
CA ARG A 24 8.21 9.51 -12.03
C ARG A 24 9.72 9.33 -12.09
N ARG A 25 10.43 9.57 -11.00
CA ARG A 25 11.87 9.36 -10.92
C ARG A 25 12.24 7.89 -10.93
N GLY A 26 11.33 7.03 -10.54
CA GLY A 26 11.54 5.60 -10.45
C GLY A 26 11.71 5.14 -9.02
N VAL A 27 10.91 4.16 -8.62
CA VAL A 27 10.95 3.56 -7.29
C VAL A 27 11.61 2.19 -7.39
N ASP A 28 12.50 1.89 -6.46
CA ASP A 28 13.18 0.61 -6.43
C ASP A 28 12.18 -0.53 -6.22
N ALA A 29 12.33 -1.61 -6.96
CA ALA A 29 11.44 -2.78 -6.85
C ALA A 29 11.49 -3.44 -5.47
N VAL A 30 12.50 -3.15 -4.65
CA VAL A 30 12.57 -3.68 -3.28
C VAL A 30 11.36 -3.23 -2.45
N LEU A 31 10.71 -2.13 -2.82
CA LEU A 31 9.50 -1.67 -2.14
C LEU A 31 8.40 -2.74 -2.14
N PHE A 32 8.30 -3.53 -3.23
CA PHE A 32 7.35 -4.64 -3.27
C PHE A 32 7.57 -5.62 -2.10
N PHE A 33 8.83 -5.95 -1.84
CA PHE A 33 9.17 -6.90 -0.76
C PHE A 33 8.96 -6.29 0.61
N ASP A 34 9.25 -5.00 0.75
CA ASP A 34 9.01 -4.28 2.01
C ASP A 34 7.50 -4.20 2.31
N LEU A 35 6.68 -3.98 1.29
CA LEU A 35 5.23 -3.97 1.45
C LEU A 35 4.70 -5.34 1.87
N ALA A 36 5.19 -6.40 1.24
CA ALA A 36 4.76 -7.76 1.59
C ALA A 36 5.10 -8.06 3.05
N GLU A 37 6.33 -7.76 3.46
CA GLU A 37 6.76 -7.98 4.85
C GLU A 37 5.94 -7.16 5.83
N LEU A 38 5.77 -5.87 5.56
CA LEU A 38 5.02 -4.96 6.42
C LEU A 38 3.57 -5.40 6.58
N SER A 39 2.92 -5.75 5.47
CA SER A 39 1.49 -6.05 5.45
C SER A 39 1.15 -7.39 6.08
N GLY A 40 2.12 -8.31 6.15
CA GLY A 40 1.88 -9.67 6.59
C GLY A 40 1.21 -10.55 5.54
N TYR A 41 0.89 -10.00 4.37
CA TYR A 41 0.42 -10.82 3.25
C TYR A 41 1.58 -11.54 2.60
N LYS A 42 1.29 -12.67 1.97
CA LYS A 42 2.30 -13.40 1.21
C LYS A 42 2.65 -12.59 -0.05
N ARG A 43 3.90 -12.74 -0.51
CA ARG A 43 4.35 -12.08 -1.74
C ARG A 43 3.46 -12.44 -2.93
N GLU A 44 3.00 -13.69 -2.97
CA GLU A 44 2.13 -14.21 -4.03
C GLU A 44 0.74 -13.56 -3.99
N GLU A 45 0.31 -13.08 -2.82
CA GLU A 45 -0.95 -12.37 -2.68
C GLU A 45 -0.84 -10.90 -3.10
N ILE A 46 0.33 -10.31 -2.88
CA ILE A 46 0.58 -8.90 -3.18
C ILE A 46 0.89 -8.69 -4.67
N ALA A 47 1.62 -9.61 -5.31
CA ALA A 47 2.04 -9.45 -6.69
C ALA A 47 0.88 -9.16 -7.66
N PRO A 48 -0.26 -9.88 -7.58
CA PRO A 48 -1.38 -9.60 -8.50
C PRO A 48 -1.96 -8.20 -8.34
N LEU A 49 -1.81 -7.56 -7.19
CA LEU A 49 -2.28 -6.19 -6.99
C LEU A 49 -1.55 -5.21 -7.90
N PHE A 50 -0.33 -5.56 -8.32
CA PHE A 50 0.48 -4.75 -9.22
C PHE A 50 0.49 -5.30 -10.65
N ASP A 51 -0.43 -6.21 -10.96
CA ASP A 51 -0.50 -6.85 -12.28
C ASP A 51 0.83 -7.50 -12.66
N THR A 52 1.44 -8.21 -11.71
CA THR A 52 2.74 -8.85 -11.91
C THR A 52 2.80 -10.17 -11.17
N SER A 53 3.96 -10.82 -11.19
CA SER A 53 4.22 -12.08 -10.50
C SER A 53 5.41 -11.94 -9.57
N LEU A 54 5.47 -12.83 -8.57
CA LEU A 54 6.64 -12.88 -7.68
C LEU A 54 7.93 -13.10 -8.49
N LYS A 55 7.88 -13.96 -9.49
CA LYS A 55 9.04 -14.24 -10.34
C LYS A 55 9.57 -12.97 -11.01
N THR A 56 8.66 -12.15 -11.54
CA THR A 56 9.02 -10.87 -12.17
C THR A 56 9.63 -9.92 -11.15
N MET A 57 9.06 -9.83 -9.96
CA MET A 57 9.58 -8.94 -8.91
C MET A 57 10.95 -9.39 -8.42
N LEU A 58 11.18 -10.70 -8.29
CA LEU A 58 12.49 -11.22 -7.93
C LEU A 58 13.54 -10.86 -8.98
N ARG A 59 13.19 -10.96 -10.25
CA ARG A 59 14.10 -10.57 -11.35
C ARG A 59 14.40 -9.07 -11.30
N TYR A 60 13.41 -8.22 -11.04
CA TYR A 60 13.62 -6.79 -10.92
C TYR A 60 14.55 -6.46 -9.75
N LYS A 61 14.38 -7.17 -8.63
CA LYS A 61 15.24 -6.96 -7.46
C LYS A 61 16.70 -7.33 -7.79
N GLU A 62 16.92 -8.47 -8.46
CA GLU A 62 18.26 -8.93 -8.85
C GLU A 62 18.94 -7.94 -9.80
N THR A 63 18.20 -7.45 -10.79
CA THR A 63 18.75 -6.55 -11.81
C THR A 63 18.68 -5.07 -11.40
N LYS A 64 18.23 -4.79 -10.18
CA LYS A 64 18.08 -3.43 -9.65
C LYS A 64 17.21 -2.56 -10.54
N ARG A 65 16.19 -3.16 -11.12
CA ARG A 65 15.28 -2.45 -12.03
C ARG A 65 14.27 -1.64 -11.23
N LYS A 66 14.00 -0.42 -11.71
CA LYS A 66 12.97 0.43 -11.12
C LYS A 66 11.59 0.00 -11.58
N LEU A 67 10.59 0.24 -10.73
CA LEU A 67 9.19 0.07 -11.11
C LEU A 67 8.80 1.17 -12.10
N SER A 68 7.87 0.85 -12.99
CA SER A 68 7.30 1.87 -13.88
C SER A 68 6.63 2.96 -13.05
N PRO A 69 6.44 4.18 -13.59
CA PRO A 69 5.77 5.24 -12.84
C PRO A 69 4.39 4.82 -12.32
N THR A 70 3.61 4.11 -13.13
CA THR A 70 2.27 3.65 -12.71
C THR A 70 2.34 2.66 -11.55
N THR A 71 3.20 1.66 -11.66
CA THR A 71 3.37 0.65 -10.59
C THR A 71 4.01 1.27 -9.35
N GLY A 72 4.98 2.15 -9.53
CA GLY A 72 5.62 2.85 -8.42
C GLY A 72 4.64 3.72 -7.64
N GLU A 73 3.79 4.46 -8.35
CA GLU A 73 2.75 5.27 -7.70
C GLU A 73 1.80 4.39 -6.88
N LEU A 74 1.35 3.29 -7.48
CA LEU A 74 0.45 2.37 -6.79
C LEU A 74 1.11 1.80 -5.52
N ALA A 75 2.37 1.41 -5.61
CA ALA A 75 3.10 0.86 -4.47
C ALA A 75 3.29 1.90 -3.36
N LEU A 76 3.63 3.14 -3.70
CA LEU A 76 3.79 4.20 -2.71
C LEU A 76 2.45 4.57 -2.07
N LYS A 77 1.38 4.62 -2.85
CA LYS A 77 0.03 4.87 -2.32
C LYS A 77 -0.40 3.75 -1.38
N MET A 78 -0.07 2.51 -1.72
CA MET A 78 -0.37 1.38 -0.86
C MET A 78 0.38 1.47 0.46
N LEU A 79 1.66 1.86 0.42
CA LEU A 79 2.44 2.05 1.63
C LEU A 79 1.82 3.15 2.51
N ALA A 80 1.45 4.27 1.92
CA ALA A 80 0.79 5.36 2.66
C ALA A 80 -0.55 4.90 3.24
N LEU A 81 -1.28 4.05 2.52
CA LEU A 81 -2.53 3.49 3.00
C LEU A 81 -2.32 2.64 4.26
N PHE A 82 -1.30 1.79 4.27
CA PHE A 82 -0.99 0.98 5.45
C PHE A 82 -0.57 1.84 6.64
N GLN A 83 0.15 2.93 6.39
CA GLN A 83 0.49 3.87 7.46
C GLN A 83 -0.78 4.50 8.06
N HIS A 84 -1.70 4.94 7.23
CA HIS A 84 -2.97 5.51 7.67
C HIS A 84 -3.80 4.47 8.43
N GLY A 85 -3.90 3.26 7.89
CA GLY A 85 -4.66 2.18 8.52
C GLY A 85 -4.10 1.79 9.88
N GLU A 86 -2.78 1.71 10.00
CA GLU A 86 -2.16 1.43 11.30
C GLU A 86 -2.50 2.51 12.33
N ALA A 87 -2.48 3.77 11.92
CA ALA A 87 -2.79 4.89 12.82
C ALA A 87 -4.23 4.81 13.32
N ILE A 88 -5.17 4.39 12.46
CA ILE A 88 -6.59 4.32 12.81
C ILE A 88 -6.91 3.09 13.67
N PHE A 89 -6.40 1.94 13.28
CA PHE A 89 -6.74 0.67 13.94
C PHE A 89 -5.77 0.27 15.05
N GLY A 90 -4.64 0.95 15.17
CA GLY A 90 -3.67 0.71 16.23
C GLY A 90 -2.56 -0.27 15.86
N SER A 91 -2.73 -1.08 14.84
CA SER A 91 -1.71 -2.01 14.37
C SER A 91 -1.98 -2.42 12.93
N ILE A 92 -0.93 -2.91 12.25
CA ILE A 92 -1.08 -3.48 10.92
C ILE A 92 -2.00 -4.71 10.95
N ALA A 93 -1.89 -5.53 11.99
CA ALA A 93 -2.72 -6.73 12.10
C ALA A 93 -4.21 -6.40 12.17
N GLU A 94 -4.58 -5.37 12.95
CA GLU A 94 -5.97 -4.93 13.05
C GLU A 94 -6.45 -4.32 11.73
N PHE A 95 -5.61 -3.52 11.08
CA PHE A 95 -5.94 -2.97 9.76
C PHE A 95 -6.15 -4.09 8.75
N ARG A 96 -5.28 -5.10 8.76
CA ARG A 96 -5.40 -6.24 7.87
C ARG A 96 -6.71 -7.00 8.08
N SER A 97 -7.12 -7.18 9.33
CA SER A 97 -8.41 -7.82 9.63
C SER A 97 -9.56 -7.07 8.97
N TRP A 98 -9.52 -5.74 9.00
CA TRP A 98 -10.52 -4.92 8.33
C TRP A 98 -10.45 -5.05 6.81
N LEU A 99 -9.22 -5.09 6.25
CA LEU A 99 -9.03 -5.24 4.80
C LEU A 99 -9.58 -6.57 4.27
N ASP A 100 -9.60 -7.60 5.09
CA ASP A 100 -9.98 -8.95 4.68
C ASP A 100 -11.48 -9.25 4.85
N ALA A 101 -12.25 -8.33 5.40
CA ALA A 101 -13.68 -8.50 5.63
C ALA A 101 -14.50 -7.51 4.76
N PRO A 102 -15.72 -7.87 4.35
CA PRO A 102 -16.58 -6.94 3.62
C PRO A 102 -16.80 -5.65 4.40
N ALA A 103 -16.70 -4.49 3.73
CA ALA A 103 -16.89 -3.18 4.35
C ALA A 103 -18.17 -2.55 3.82
N TYR A 104 -19.08 -2.21 4.73
CA TYR A 104 -20.37 -1.63 4.37
C TYR A 104 -20.21 -0.36 3.53
N GLY A 105 -19.30 0.53 3.94
CA GLY A 105 -19.06 1.80 3.24
C GLY A 105 -18.40 1.64 1.87
N LEU A 106 -17.98 0.43 1.51
CA LEU A 106 -17.39 0.12 0.22
C LEU A 106 -18.27 -0.85 -0.57
N ALA A 107 -19.57 -0.67 -0.48
CA ALA A 107 -20.56 -1.51 -1.17
C ALA A 107 -20.43 -2.98 -0.81
N ASN A 108 -20.09 -3.26 0.45
CA ASN A 108 -19.85 -4.60 0.97
C ASN A 108 -18.73 -5.37 0.28
N GLN A 109 -17.85 -4.66 -0.42
CA GLN A 109 -16.68 -5.28 -1.00
C GLN A 109 -15.59 -5.46 0.05
N ARG A 110 -14.77 -6.50 -0.11
CA ARG A 110 -13.58 -6.68 0.71
C ARG A 110 -12.55 -5.63 0.28
N PRO A 111 -12.11 -4.73 1.18
CA PRO A 111 -11.21 -3.65 0.78
C PRO A 111 -9.94 -4.15 0.08
N PHE A 112 -9.39 -5.30 0.51
CA PHE A 112 -8.22 -5.88 -0.14
C PHE A 112 -8.41 -5.99 -1.66
N ASP A 113 -9.60 -6.37 -2.11
CA ASP A 113 -9.87 -6.57 -3.53
C ASP A 113 -9.88 -5.26 -4.33
N LEU A 114 -10.00 -4.12 -3.65
CA LEU A 114 -10.01 -2.81 -4.30
C LEU A 114 -8.62 -2.20 -4.42
N MET A 115 -7.58 -2.84 -3.87
CA MET A 115 -6.23 -2.27 -3.87
C MET A 115 -5.50 -2.43 -5.22
N GLN A 116 -6.14 -3.02 -6.22
CA GLN A 116 -5.51 -3.27 -7.52
C GLN A 116 -5.34 -2.01 -8.36
N THR A 117 -6.04 -0.93 -8.02
CA THR A 117 -5.97 0.32 -8.77
C THR A 117 -5.77 1.50 -7.84
N SER A 118 -5.22 2.58 -8.40
CA SER A 118 -5.05 3.83 -7.67
C SER A 118 -6.40 4.37 -7.16
N GLY A 119 -7.44 4.29 -8.00
CA GLY A 119 -8.79 4.70 -7.60
C GLY A 119 -9.36 3.86 -6.47
N GLY A 120 -9.09 2.55 -6.47
CA GLY A 120 -9.51 1.66 -5.40
C GLY A 120 -8.84 2.01 -4.09
N ILE A 121 -7.55 2.31 -4.12
CA ILE A 121 -6.82 2.75 -2.91
C ILE A 121 -7.41 4.06 -2.39
N ASP A 122 -7.75 4.98 -3.28
CA ASP A 122 -8.37 6.26 -2.87
C ASP A 122 -9.71 6.02 -2.16
N LEU A 123 -10.52 5.10 -2.66
CA LEU A 123 -11.80 4.75 -2.01
C LEU A 123 -11.58 4.18 -0.61
N ILE A 124 -10.58 3.31 -0.46
CA ILE A 124 -10.26 2.75 0.85
C ILE A 124 -9.79 3.85 1.79
N ASP A 125 -8.93 4.73 1.32
CA ASP A 125 -8.39 5.83 2.14
C ASP A 125 -9.50 6.78 2.57
N ASP A 126 -10.44 7.09 1.68
CA ASP A 126 -11.60 7.91 2.01
C ASP A 126 -12.45 7.23 3.09
N GLU A 127 -12.63 5.91 2.99
CA GLU A 127 -13.37 5.15 4.01
C GLU A 127 -12.65 5.18 5.35
N LEU A 128 -11.32 5.05 5.35
CA LEU A 128 -10.53 5.15 6.58
C LEU A 128 -10.72 6.52 7.23
N THR A 129 -10.70 7.58 6.44
CA THR A 129 -10.91 8.94 6.95
C THR A 129 -12.30 9.07 7.57
N ARG A 130 -13.32 8.49 6.92
CA ARG A 130 -14.67 8.51 7.44
C ARG A 130 -14.80 7.74 8.75
N ILE A 131 -14.14 6.58 8.85
CA ILE A 131 -14.11 5.81 10.09
C ILE A 131 -13.44 6.62 11.20
N GLU A 132 -12.31 7.25 10.89
CA GLU A 132 -11.56 8.05 11.83
C GLU A 132 -12.40 9.17 12.44
N PHE A 133 -13.10 9.93 11.60
CA PHE A 133 -13.94 11.04 12.06
C PHE A 133 -15.29 10.59 12.56
N GLY A 134 -15.85 9.52 12.00
CA GLY A 134 -17.12 8.97 12.44
C GLY A 134 -17.07 8.39 13.85
N ALA A 135 -15.93 7.87 14.26
CA ALA A 135 -15.74 7.33 15.61
C ALA A 135 -15.81 8.42 16.67
N LEU A 136 -15.71 9.69 16.28
CA LEU A 136 -15.78 10.84 17.18
C LEU A 136 -17.21 11.40 17.28
N ALA A 137 -18.09 10.93 16.44
CA ALA A 137 -19.50 11.35 16.46
C ALA A 137 -20.35 10.50 17.45
#